data_6779b33c2e0b7b5eec8da01302844998
#
_entry.id   6779b33c2e0b7b5eec8da01302844998
#
_cell.length_a   1.000
_cell.length_b   1.000
_cell.length_c   1.000
_cell.angle_alpha   90.00
_cell.angle_beta   90.00
_cell.angle_gamma   90.00
#
_symmetry.space_group_name_H-M   'P 1'
#
loop_
_entity.id
_entity.type
_entity.pdbx_description
1 polymer ?
#
loop_
_entity_poly.entity_id
_entity_poly.type
_entity_poly.pdbx_seq_one_letter_code
_entity_poly.pdbx_strand_id
1 'polypeptide(L)'
;LGEDQRDGYKAQKIAFNINAYSRITAYLLIPDGGDGKFPAVVALHDHGAHLFIGKEKMIRPFFIASEKQDADGKISEKKKAANQEILDDADAWVNQLYEGQYVGDYLAKHGYVVLSIDAPMWGERGRKEGVDRNKYDLIAGNMMMLGRDLSAFMTYDDISSTEFLASLPMVDAKRIGCVGCSMGAYRSWMLSALSDRI
;
A
#
# COMPACT_ATOMS: atom_id res chain seq x y z
N LEU A 1 5.15 1.75 -12.99
CA LEU A 1 6.54 1.75 -12.52
C LEU A 1 7.22 0.41 -12.78
N GLY A 2 6.49 -0.69 -12.69
CA GLY A 2 6.96 -2.03 -13.04
C GLY A 2 5.99 -3.11 -12.59
N GLU A 3 6.24 -4.33 -13.05
CA GLU A 3 5.38 -5.48 -12.77
C GLU A 3 6.20 -6.74 -12.51
N ASP A 4 5.58 -7.68 -11.80
CA ASP A 4 6.11 -8.99 -11.45
C ASP A 4 4.99 -10.01 -11.62
N GLN A 5 5.23 -11.08 -12.41
CA GLN A 5 4.26 -12.16 -12.55
C GLN A 5 4.44 -13.15 -11.40
N ARG A 6 3.38 -13.40 -10.66
CA ARG A 6 3.33 -14.33 -9.55
C ARG A 6 2.39 -15.49 -9.83
N ASP A 7 2.40 -16.47 -8.96
CA ASP A 7 1.53 -17.63 -9.07
C ASP A 7 0.06 -17.23 -8.90
N GLY A 8 -0.67 -17.20 -10.02
CA GLY A 8 -2.10 -16.89 -10.09
C GLY A 8 -2.47 -15.40 -10.17
N TYR A 9 -1.51 -14.48 -10.21
CA TYR A 9 -1.79 -13.05 -10.32
C TYR A 9 -0.57 -12.24 -10.77
N LYS A 10 -0.81 -11.05 -11.29
CA LYS A 10 0.19 -10.05 -11.63
C LYS A 10 0.29 -9.00 -10.52
N ALA A 11 1.48 -8.73 -10.04
CA ALA A 11 1.78 -7.64 -9.11
C ALA A 11 2.34 -6.43 -9.87
N GLN A 12 1.80 -5.25 -9.62
CA GLN A 12 2.25 -4.00 -10.23
C GLN A 12 2.60 -2.96 -9.16
N LYS A 13 3.73 -2.30 -9.33
CA LYS A 13 4.02 -1.05 -8.61
C LYS A 13 3.58 0.10 -9.51
N ILE A 14 2.59 0.84 -9.04
CA ILE A 14 1.98 1.94 -9.79
C ILE A 14 2.21 3.27 -9.07
N ALA A 15 1.97 4.37 -9.76
CA ALA A 15 1.88 5.70 -9.16
C ALA A 15 0.66 6.42 -9.73
N PHE A 16 -0.10 7.06 -8.87
CA PHE A 16 -1.28 7.84 -9.25
C PHE A 16 -1.41 9.10 -8.38
N ASN A 17 -2.19 10.06 -8.86
CA ASN A 17 -2.43 11.28 -8.13
C ASN A 17 -3.50 11.04 -7.06
N ILE A 18 -3.13 11.21 -5.80
CA ILE A 18 -4.06 11.09 -4.68
C ILE A 18 -4.92 12.36 -4.54
N ASN A 19 -4.40 13.48 -4.98
CA ASN A 19 -5.06 14.76 -5.09
C ASN A 19 -4.36 15.63 -6.15
N ALA A 20 -4.76 16.89 -6.31
CA ALA A 20 -4.20 17.82 -7.30
C ALA A 20 -2.70 18.13 -7.08
N TYR A 21 -2.19 17.91 -5.88
CA TYR A 21 -0.83 18.34 -5.47
C TYR A 21 0.10 17.18 -5.13
N SER A 22 -0.43 15.97 -4.96
CA SER A 22 0.35 14.82 -4.47
C SER A 22 0.16 13.60 -5.34
N ARG A 23 1.29 12.94 -5.62
CA ARG A 23 1.35 11.65 -6.29
C ARG A 23 1.95 10.63 -5.32
N ILE A 24 1.33 9.47 -5.21
CA ILE A 24 1.79 8.39 -4.34
C ILE A 24 2.06 7.12 -5.14
N THR A 25 2.84 6.23 -4.55
CA THR A 25 3.04 4.87 -5.04
C THR A 25 2.11 3.89 -4.34
N ALA A 26 1.75 2.82 -5.04
CA ALA A 26 0.92 1.74 -4.53
C ALA A 26 1.37 0.40 -5.11
N TYR A 27 0.98 -0.68 -4.43
CA TYR A 27 0.96 -2.01 -5.02
C TYR A 27 -0.45 -2.34 -5.47
N LEU A 28 -0.57 -2.80 -6.71
CA LEU A 28 -1.80 -3.27 -7.33
C LEU A 28 -1.60 -4.72 -7.75
N LEU A 29 -2.43 -5.61 -7.21
CA LEU A 29 -2.44 -7.03 -7.59
C LEU A 29 -3.67 -7.30 -8.45
N ILE A 30 -3.47 -8.01 -9.55
CA ILE A 30 -4.52 -8.34 -10.52
C ILE A 30 -4.52 -9.84 -10.73
N PRO A 31 -5.61 -10.56 -10.40
CA PRO A 31 -5.73 -12.00 -10.64
C PRO A 31 -5.52 -12.35 -12.10
N ASP A 32 -4.93 -13.51 -12.35
CA ASP A 32 -4.82 -14.07 -13.69
C ASP A 32 -6.17 -14.64 -14.14
N GLY A 33 -6.42 -14.59 -15.45
CA GLY A 33 -7.63 -15.14 -16.06
C GLY A 33 -8.88 -14.28 -15.83
N GLY A 34 -10.04 -14.84 -16.18
CA GLY A 34 -11.34 -14.19 -16.03
C GLY A 34 -11.78 -13.39 -17.25
N ASP A 35 -13.00 -13.69 -17.70
CA ASP A 35 -13.65 -13.00 -18.84
C ASP A 35 -14.44 -11.76 -18.39
N GLY A 36 -14.39 -11.43 -17.11
CA GLY A 36 -15.21 -10.38 -16.49
C GLY A 36 -14.42 -9.49 -15.56
N LYS A 37 -15.17 -8.62 -14.87
CA LYS A 37 -14.62 -7.76 -13.85
C LYS A 37 -14.50 -8.48 -12.52
N PHE A 38 -13.39 -8.26 -11.84
CA PHE A 38 -13.10 -8.83 -10.51
C PHE A 38 -13.69 -7.99 -9.37
N PRO A 39 -14.11 -8.61 -8.27
CA PRO A 39 -14.25 -7.90 -7.01
C PRO A 39 -12.89 -7.32 -6.58
N ALA A 40 -12.90 -6.28 -5.79
CA ALA A 40 -11.66 -5.63 -5.38
C ALA A 40 -11.61 -5.33 -3.88
N VAL A 41 -10.41 -5.18 -3.36
CA VAL A 41 -10.16 -4.90 -1.94
C VAL A 41 -9.08 -3.81 -1.80
N VAL A 42 -9.35 -2.82 -0.96
CA VAL A 42 -8.34 -1.90 -0.45
C VAL A 42 -7.73 -2.51 0.80
N ALA A 43 -6.45 -2.85 0.76
CA ALA A 43 -5.72 -3.46 1.86
C ALA A 43 -4.94 -2.39 2.64
N LEU A 44 -5.34 -2.17 3.89
CA LEU A 44 -4.91 -1.05 4.73
C LEU A 44 -4.02 -1.57 5.87
N HIS A 45 -2.73 -1.17 5.86
CA HIS A 45 -1.75 -1.65 6.82
C HIS A 45 -1.96 -1.12 8.24
N ASP A 46 -1.44 -1.86 9.22
CA ASP A 46 -1.43 -1.51 10.63
C ASP A 46 -0.42 -0.39 10.97
N HIS A 47 -0.54 0.17 12.18
CA HIS A 47 0.43 1.13 12.71
C HIS A 47 1.71 0.43 13.16
N GLY A 48 1.58 -0.49 14.12
CA GLY A 48 2.64 -1.29 14.70
C GLY A 48 3.82 -0.50 15.31
N ALA A 49 3.73 0.83 15.40
CA ALA A 49 4.85 1.72 15.71
C ALA A 49 6.07 1.51 14.77
N HIS A 50 5.86 0.88 13.62
CA HIS A 50 6.88 0.51 12.65
C HIS A 50 6.64 1.25 11.33
N LEU A 51 7.32 2.41 11.18
CA LEU A 51 7.08 3.33 10.07
C LEU A 51 7.92 3.02 8.83
N PHE A 52 8.94 2.16 8.97
CA PHE A 52 9.84 1.80 7.88
C PHE A 52 9.13 1.15 6.69
N ILE A 53 8.13 0.30 6.97
CA ILE A 53 7.26 -0.34 5.98
C ILE A 53 5.80 0.05 6.19
N GLY A 54 5.03 0.13 5.11
CA GLY A 54 3.61 0.44 5.10
C GLY A 54 2.84 -0.61 4.30
N LYS A 55 2.60 -0.35 3.01
CA LYS A 55 1.94 -1.31 2.09
C LYS A 55 2.65 -2.67 2.00
N GLU A 56 3.94 -2.69 2.32
CA GLU A 56 4.75 -3.90 2.39
C GLU A 56 4.32 -4.86 3.52
N LYS A 57 3.54 -4.40 4.49
CA LYS A 57 2.90 -5.25 5.50
C LYS A 57 1.70 -6.04 4.96
N MET A 58 1.10 -5.56 3.87
CA MET A 58 -0.10 -6.15 3.27
C MET A 58 0.20 -6.95 2.02
N ILE A 59 1.22 -6.56 1.25
CA ILE A 59 1.61 -7.16 -0.02
C ILE A 59 3.11 -7.38 -0.01
N ARG A 60 3.53 -8.58 -0.36
CA ARG A 60 4.95 -8.93 -0.40
C ARG A 60 5.69 -8.00 -1.36
N PRO A 61 6.74 -7.33 -0.91
CA PRO A 61 7.53 -6.43 -1.73
C PRO A 61 8.08 -7.12 -2.97
N PHE A 62 8.20 -6.38 -4.05
CA PHE A 62 8.92 -6.81 -5.24
C PHE A 62 9.71 -5.63 -5.81
N PHE A 63 10.83 -5.94 -6.42
CA PHE A 63 11.76 -4.94 -6.90
C PHE A 63 11.81 -5.01 -8.41
N ILE A 64 11.58 -3.85 -9.02
CA ILE A 64 11.49 -3.74 -10.45
C ILE A 64 12.91 -3.59 -11.00
N ALA A 65 13.30 -4.46 -11.90
CA ALA A 65 14.59 -4.41 -12.57
C ALA A 65 14.88 -3.06 -13.26
N SER A 66 13.83 -2.32 -13.63
CA SER A 66 13.94 -1.01 -14.30
C SER A 66 14.14 0.18 -13.36
N GLU A 67 14.08 -0.01 -12.03
CA GLU A 67 14.35 1.09 -11.11
C GLU A 67 15.82 1.49 -11.11
N LYS A 68 16.17 2.46 -11.96
CA LYS A 68 17.50 3.07 -12.11
C LYS A 68 18.64 2.04 -12.09
N GLN A 69 18.79 1.38 -13.21
CA GLN A 69 20.04 0.74 -13.58
C GLN A 69 21.12 1.84 -13.74
N ASP A 70 22.35 1.55 -13.39
CA ASP A 70 23.50 2.36 -13.76
C ASP A 70 23.69 2.38 -15.29
N ALA A 71 24.69 3.10 -15.77
CA ALA A 71 25.00 3.20 -17.20
C ALA A 71 25.25 1.83 -17.87
N ASP A 72 25.60 0.81 -17.08
CA ASP A 72 25.88 -0.56 -17.52
C ASP A 72 24.65 -1.49 -17.39
N GLY A 73 23.49 -0.95 -17.07
CA GLY A 73 22.25 -1.73 -16.90
C GLY A 73 22.16 -2.54 -15.62
N LYS A 74 23.04 -2.29 -14.63
CA LYS A 74 23.08 -2.98 -13.35
C LYS A 74 22.43 -2.17 -12.22
N ILE A 75 21.72 -2.83 -11.34
CA ILE A 75 21.24 -2.23 -10.10
C ILE A 75 22.43 -2.12 -9.14
N SER A 76 22.68 -0.91 -8.60
CA SER A 76 23.78 -0.71 -7.66
C SER A 76 23.64 -1.62 -6.42
N GLU A 77 24.75 -2.11 -5.88
CA GLU A 77 24.76 -2.97 -4.68
C GLU A 77 24.08 -2.29 -3.48
N LYS A 78 24.25 -0.97 -3.34
CA LYS A 78 23.56 -0.19 -2.31
C LYS A 78 22.03 -0.28 -2.43
N LYS A 79 21.52 -0.30 -3.65
CA LYS A 79 20.08 -0.39 -3.90
C LYS A 79 19.57 -1.81 -3.69
N LYS A 80 20.34 -2.82 -4.08
CA LYS A 80 20.02 -4.22 -3.77
C LYS A 80 19.93 -4.44 -2.27
N ALA A 81 20.91 -3.94 -1.51
CA ALA A 81 20.91 -4.04 -0.06
C ALA A 81 19.69 -3.35 0.57
N ALA A 82 19.35 -2.13 0.13
CA ALA A 82 18.18 -1.42 0.62
C ALA A 82 16.86 -2.13 0.27
N ASN A 83 16.78 -2.76 -0.90
CA ASN A 83 15.63 -3.55 -1.29
C ASN A 83 15.53 -4.83 -0.47
N GLN A 84 16.66 -5.49 -0.20
CA GLN A 84 16.71 -6.69 0.64
C GLN A 84 16.27 -6.36 2.08
N GLU A 85 16.73 -5.24 2.63
CA GLU A 85 16.32 -4.78 3.97
C GLU A 85 14.79 -4.60 4.07
N ILE A 86 14.14 -4.03 3.05
CA ILE A 86 12.69 -3.89 3.04
C ILE A 86 12.00 -5.25 2.99
N LEU A 87 12.52 -6.18 2.21
CA LEU A 87 11.95 -7.53 2.08
C LEU A 87 12.08 -8.30 3.39
N ASP A 88 13.28 -8.28 3.98
CA ASP A 88 13.57 -8.99 5.24
C ASP A 88 12.68 -8.45 6.38
N ASP A 89 12.52 -7.14 6.44
CA ASP A 89 11.69 -6.47 7.43
C ASP A 89 10.19 -6.79 7.25
N ALA A 90 9.71 -6.80 6.01
CA ALA A 90 8.34 -7.15 5.68
C ALA A 90 8.05 -8.65 5.97
N ASP A 91 8.95 -9.54 5.57
CA ASP A 91 8.81 -10.98 5.86
C ASP A 91 8.83 -11.24 7.38
N ALA A 92 9.71 -10.57 8.14
CA ALA A 92 9.75 -10.67 9.61
C ALA A 92 8.43 -10.18 10.24
N TRP A 93 7.90 -9.04 9.76
CA TRP A 93 6.63 -8.48 10.23
C TRP A 93 5.46 -9.42 10.00
N VAL A 94 5.35 -9.93 8.79
CA VAL A 94 4.25 -10.83 8.40
C VAL A 94 4.35 -12.17 9.13
N ASN A 95 5.55 -12.71 9.31
CA ASN A 95 5.77 -13.94 10.10
C ASN A 95 5.34 -13.75 11.56
N GLN A 96 5.60 -12.60 12.15
CA GLN A 96 5.26 -12.33 13.55
C GLN A 96 3.77 -12.09 13.79
N LEU A 97 3.08 -11.38 12.87
CA LEU A 97 1.74 -10.83 13.12
C LEU A 97 0.64 -11.40 12.21
N TYR A 98 1.00 -12.02 11.09
CA TYR A 98 0.07 -12.51 10.08
C TYR A 98 0.32 -13.97 9.68
N GLU A 99 0.92 -14.75 10.58
CA GLU A 99 1.20 -16.20 10.39
C GLU A 99 1.99 -16.50 9.10
N GLY A 100 2.87 -15.60 8.70
CA GLY A 100 3.67 -15.73 7.48
C GLY A 100 2.90 -15.47 6.17
N GLN A 101 1.66 -14.98 6.24
CA GLN A 101 0.82 -14.77 5.07
C GLN A 101 0.56 -13.30 4.77
N TYR A 102 0.97 -12.84 3.61
CA TYR A 102 0.59 -11.53 3.10
C TYR A 102 -0.88 -11.52 2.68
N VAL A 103 -1.69 -10.75 3.39
CA VAL A 103 -3.16 -10.72 3.19
C VAL A 103 -3.54 -10.32 1.76
N GLY A 104 -2.83 -9.33 1.18
CA GLY A 104 -3.09 -8.89 -0.19
C GLY A 104 -2.78 -9.96 -1.23
N ASP A 105 -1.64 -10.66 -1.08
CA ASP A 105 -1.25 -11.76 -1.98
C ASP A 105 -2.23 -12.94 -1.87
N TYR A 106 -2.69 -13.24 -0.66
CA TYR A 106 -3.72 -14.25 -0.44
C TYR A 106 -5.02 -13.91 -1.19
N LEU A 107 -5.51 -12.68 -1.02
CA LEU A 107 -6.74 -12.22 -1.69
C LEU A 107 -6.61 -12.23 -3.21
N ALA A 108 -5.45 -11.82 -3.75
CA ALA A 108 -5.22 -11.84 -5.19
C ALA A 108 -5.28 -13.26 -5.77
N LYS A 109 -4.69 -14.25 -5.09
CA LYS A 109 -4.82 -15.67 -5.45
C LYS A 109 -6.26 -16.18 -5.42
N HIS A 110 -7.13 -15.54 -4.65
CA HIS A 110 -8.54 -15.90 -4.54
C HIS A 110 -9.46 -15.04 -5.41
N GLY A 111 -8.91 -14.37 -6.42
CA GLY A 111 -9.69 -13.69 -7.45
C GLY A 111 -10.10 -12.25 -7.12
N TYR A 112 -9.42 -11.59 -6.20
CA TYR A 112 -9.65 -10.18 -5.90
C TYR A 112 -8.56 -9.30 -6.50
N VAL A 113 -8.94 -8.19 -7.13
CA VAL A 113 -7.98 -7.11 -7.38
C VAL A 113 -7.68 -6.43 -6.04
N VAL A 114 -6.41 -6.26 -5.72
CA VAL A 114 -6.00 -5.69 -4.42
C VAL A 114 -5.17 -4.43 -4.65
N LEU A 115 -5.53 -3.35 -3.96
CA LEU A 115 -4.76 -2.11 -3.92
C LEU A 115 -4.28 -1.86 -2.50
N SER A 116 -3.00 -1.57 -2.33
CA SER A 116 -2.43 -1.13 -1.04
C SER A 116 -1.56 0.09 -1.20
N ILE A 117 -1.77 1.08 -0.34
CA ILE A 117 -1.01 2.34 -0.27
C ILE A 117 -0.35 2.49 1.10
N ASP A 118 0.72 3.26 1.14
CA ASP A 118 1.28 3.73 2.41
C ASP A 118 0.41 4.85 2.99
N ALA A 119 0.10 4.76 4.29
CA ALA A 119 -0.39 5.91 5.02
C ALA A 119 0.68 7.03 5.06
N PRO A 120 0.27 8.29 5.22
CA PRO A 120 1.23 9.38 5.44
C PRO A 120 2.26 9.03 6.52
N MET A 121 3.54 9.21 6.21
CA MET A 121 4.72 8.92 7.04
C MET A 121 5.13 7.44 7.15
N TRP A 122 4.39 6.51 6.56
CA TRP A 122 4.83 5.10 6.45
C TRP A 122 5.49 4.81 5.10
N GLY A 123 6.30 3.75 5.10
CA GLY A 123 6.87 3.19 3.88
C GLY A 123 7.57 4.23 3.01
N GLU A 124 7.28 4.25 1.74
CA GLU A 124 7.89 5.20 0.79
C GLU A 124 7.49 6.67 1.06
N ARG A 125 6.44 6.91 1.84
CA ARG A 125 5.99 8.26 2.22
C ARG A 125 6.71 8.81 3.48
N GLY A 126 7.59 8.03 4.09
CA GLY A 126 8.34 8.41 5.29
C GLY A 126 9.81 8.02 5.26
N ARG A 127 10.19 6.93 4.62
CA ARG A 127 11.57 6.40 4.63
C ARG A 127 12.63 7.40 4.17
N LYS A 128 12.38 8.13 3.10
CA LYS A 128 13.35 9.10 2.55
C LYS A 128 13.65 10.23 3.51
N GLU A 129 12.66 10.66 4.24
CA GLU A 129 12.73 11.74 5.23
C GLU A 129 13.20 11.23 6.59
N GLY A 130 13.44 9.92 6.72
CA GLY A 130 13.82 9.27 7.97
C GLY A 130 12.81 9.57 9.07
N VAL A 131 11.51 9.36 8.78
CA VAL A 131 10.45 9.56 9.76
C VAL A 131 10.53 8.45 10.80
N ASP A 132 10.81 8.85 12.04
CA ASP A 132 10.76 8.05 13.24
C ASP A 132 9.53 8.41 14.10
N ARG A 133 9.40 7.78 15.24
CA ARG A 133 8.31 8.05 16.19
C ARG A 133 8.26 9.50 16.65
N ASN A 134 9.41 10.11 16.89
CA ASN A 134 9.47 11.50 17.38
C ASN A 134 9.01 12.48 16.31
N LYS A 135 9.44 12.29 15.08
CA LYS A 135 8.97 13.11 13.95
C LYS A 135 7.48 12.92 13.70
N TYR A 136 6.99 11.68 13.80
CA TYR A 136 5.56 11.40 13.69
C TYR A 136 4.75 12.16 14.72
N ASP A 137 5.11 12.06 15.99
CA ASP A 137 4.42 12.73 17.11
C ASP A 137 4.46 14.26 16.95
N LEU A 138 5.59 14.81 16.52
CA LEU A 138 5.74 16.25 16.24
C LEU A 138 4.81 16.71 15.11
N ILE A 139 4.77 15.98 13.99
CA ILE A 139 3.93 16.32 12.83
C ILE A 139 2.45 16.23 13.22
N ALA A 140 2.05 15.14 13.88
CA ALA A 140 0.68 14.95 14.34
C ALA A 140 0.25 16.06 15.32
N GLY A 141 1.12 16.42 16.29
CA GLY A 141 0.87 17.51 17.21
C GLY A 141 0.72 18.86 16.52
N ASN A 142 1.58 19.17 15.55
CA ASN A 142 1.48 20.40 14.77
C ASN A 142 0.19 20.46 13.93
N MET A 143 -0.25 19.34 13.38
CA MET A 143 -1.53 19.27 12.66
C MET A 143 -2.71 19.57 13.59
N MET A 144 -2.71 19.00 14.80
CA MET A 144 -3.74 19.27 15.82
C MET A 144 -3.79 20.76 16.20
N MET A 145 -2.63 21.43 16.33
CA MET A 145 -2.57 22.86 16.58
C MET A 145 -3.18 23.70 15.45
N LEU A 146 -3.19 23.18 14.23
CA LEU A 146 -3.83 23.80 13.06
C LEU A 146 -5.30 23.38 12.88
N GLY A 147 -5.88 22.68 13.86
CA GLY A 147 -7.24 22.17 13.78
C GLY A 147 -7.40 21.05 12.74
N ARG A 148 -6.35 20.26 12.51
CA ARG A 148 -6.34 19.14 11.60
C ARG A 148 -5.98 17.85 12.33
N ASP A 149 -6.45 16.74 11.80
CA ASP A 149 -6.15 15.41 12.33
C ASP A 149 -5.44 14.59 11.26
N LEU A 150 -4.38 13.88 11.63
CA LEU A 150 -3.65 13.01 10.72
C LEU A 150 -4.56 11.88 10.17
N SER A 151 -5.49 11.39 10.98
CA SER A 151 -6.45 10.36 10.55
C SER A 151 -7.38 10.86 9.45
N ALA A 152 -7.73 12.15 9.42
CA ALA A 152 -8.51 12.74 8.35
C ALA A 152 -7.76 12.72 7.02
N PHE A 153 -6.43 12.95 7.03
CA PHE A 153 -5.61 12.81 5.83
C PHE A 153 -5.53 11.36 5.36
N MET A 154 -5.37 10.40 6.29
CA MET A 154 -5.40 8.97 5.96
C MET A 154 -6.72 8.59 5.31
N THR A 155 -7.84 8.99 5.91
CA THR A 155 -9.18 8.69 5.41
C THR A 155 -9.41 9.30 4.03
N TYR A 156 -8.97 10.54 3.80
CA TYR A 156 -9.04 11.17 2.47
C TYR A 156 -8.25 10.38 1.42
N ASP A 157 -7.03 9.96 1.76
CA ASP A 157 -6.19 9.16 0.87
C ASP A 157 -6.84 7.79 0.58
N ASP A 158 -7.46 7.17 1.57
CA ASP A 158 -8.16 5.89 1.42
C ASP A 158 -9.39 6.00 0.51
N ILE A 159 -10.20 7.05 0.68
CA ILE A 159 -11.34 7.36 -0.21
C ILE A 159 -10.85 7.60 -1.64
N SER A 160 -9.84 8.45 -1.83
CA SER A 160 -9.28 8.75 -3.14
C SER A 160 -8.69 7.51 -3.82
N SER A 161 -8.04 6.63 -3.05
CA SER A 161 -7.50 5.37 -3.55
C SER A 161 -8.61 4.38 -3.93
N THR A 162 -9.71 4.38 -3.20
CA THR A 162 -10.89 3.55 -3.51
C THR A 162 -11.56 4.02 -4.80
N GLU A 163 -11.68 5.32 -5.01
CA GLU A 163 -12.19 5.87 -6.27
C GLU A 163 -11.27 5.54 -7.46
N PHE A 164 -9.94 5.63 -7.25
CA PHE A 164 -8.98 5.18 -8.25
C PHE A 164 -9.17 3.68 -8.58
N LEU A 165 -9.25 2.82 -7.56
CA LEU A 165 -9.49 1.38 -7.73
C LEU A 165 -10.78 1.10 -8.49
N ALA A 166 -11.88 1.79 -8.14
CA ALA A 166 -13.17 1.67 -8.80
C ALA A 166 -13.15 2.08 -10.28
N SER A 167 -12.22 2.97 -10.67
CA SER A 167 -12.07 3.44 -12.05
C SER A 167 -11.34 2.47 -12.97
N LEU A 168 -10.68 1.44 -12.42
CA LEU A 168 -9.91 0.48 -13.20
C LEU A 168 -10.82 -0.43 -14.03
N PRO A 169 -10.49 -0.66 -15.31
CA PRO A 169 -11.39 -1.39 -16.23
C PRO A 169 -11.65 -2.83 -15.82
N MET A 170 -10.70 -3.48 -15.11
CA MET A 170 -10.83 -4.86 -14.63
C MET A 170 -11.60 -4.96 -13.31
N VAL A 171 -11.96 -3.86 -12.66
CA VAL A 171 -12.63 -3.87 -11.36
C VAL A 171 -14.16 -3.76 -11.53
N ASP A 172 -14.89 -4.60 -10.80
CA ASP A 172 -16.32 -4.40 -10.59
C ASP A 172 -16.54 -3.36 -9.47
N ALA A 173 -16.84 -2.14 -9.87
CA ALA A 173 -17.01 -1.02 -8.97
C ALA A 173 -18.19 -1.15 -7.97
N LYS A 174 -19.02 -2.21 -8.12
CA LYS A 174 -20.12 -2.54 -7.18
C LYS A 174 -19.72 -3.60 -6.15
N ARG A 175 -18.52 -4.15 -6.26
CA ARG A 175 -17.99 -5.20 -5.38
C ARG A 175 -16.60 -4.84 -4.89
N ILE A 176 -16.52 -3.73 -4.15
CA ILE A 176 -15.29 -3.26 -3.52
C ILE A 176 -15.45 -3.38 -2.01
N GLY A 177 -14.46 -3.94 -1.36
CA GLY A 177 -14.36 -4.01 0.09
C GLY A 177 -13.04 -3.46 0.60
N CYS A 178 -12.87 -3.42 1.91
CA CYS A 178 -11.61 -3.05 2.53
C CYS A 178 -11.26 -4.01 3.66
N VAL A 179 -9.98 -4.14 3.95
CA VAL A 179 -9.46 -4.99 5.02
C VAL A 179 -8.26 -4.33 5.68
N GLY A 180 -8.12 -4.53 6.98
CA GLY A 180 -6.96 -4.07 7.73
C GLY A 180 -6.99 -4.53 9.18
N CYS A 181 -5.84 -4.42 9.85
CA CYS A 181 -5.66 -4.73 11.26
C CYS A 181 -5.23 -3.49 12.02
N SER A 182 -5.59 -3.35 13.31
CA SER A 182 -5.20 -2.22 14.16
C SER A 182 -5.56 -0.86 13.52
N MET A 183 -4.60 0.01 13.23
CA MET A 183 -4.83 1.25 12.48
C MET A 183 -5.49 0.97 11.11
N GLY A 184 -5.14 -0.12 10.44
CA GLY A 184 -5.79 -0.54 9.20
C GLY A 184 -7.27 -0.88 9.41
N ALA A 185 -7.65 -1.46 10.54
CA ALA A 185 -9.05 -1.70 10.90
C ALA A 185 -9.78 -0.37 11.15
N TYR A 186 -9.15 0.57 11.86
CA TYR A 186 -9.68 1.93 12.01
C TYR A 186 -9.91 2.60 10.66
N ARG A 187 -8.93 2.56 9.77
CA ARG A 187 -9.04 3.09 8.39
C ARG A 187 -10.16 2.41 7.61
N SER A 188 -10.31 1.09 7.76
CA SER A 188 -11.36 0.31 7.07
C SER A 188 -12.77 0.74 7.49
N TRP A 189 -13.05 0.87 8.79
CA TRP A 189 -14.38 1.28 9.20
C TRP A 189 -14.67 2.77 8.91
N MET A 190 -13.65 3.66 8.97
CA MET A 190 -13.79 5.04 8.53
C MET A 190 -14.10 5.13 7.04
N LEU A 191 -13.38 4.36 6.22
CA LEU A 191 -13.62 4.27 4.79
C LEU A 191 -15.03 3.75 4.49
N SER A 192 -15.47 2.70 5.18
CA SER A 192 -16.82 2.13 5.02
C SER A 192 -17.94 3.10 5.44
N ALA A 193 -17.67 3.97 6.42
CA ALA A 193 -18.64 4.97 6.87
C ALA A 193 -18.74 6.21 5.95
N LEU A 194 -17.68 6.51 5.19
CA LEU A 194 -17.54 7.78 4.46
C LEU A 194 -17.45 7.60 2.94
N SER A 195 -17.43 6.39 2.43
CA SER A 195 -17.39 6.08 1.00
C SER A 195 -18.58 5.23 0.57
N ASP A 196 -19.27 5.65 -0.47
CA ASP A 196 -20.37 4.89 -1.09
C ASP A 196 -19.90 3.70 -1.93
N ARG A 197 -18.57 3.44 -1.95
CA ARG A 197 -17.98 2.34 -2.73
C ARG A 197 -17.80 1.05 -1.95
N ILE A 198 -17.82 1.12 -0.62
CA ILE A 198 -17.57 -0.02 0.27
C ILE A 198 -18.90 -0.59 0.78
#